data_ce790358e4d33a60c67e0fb5de825259
#
_entry.id   ce790358e4d33a60c67e0fb5de825259
#
_cell.length_a   1.000
_cell.length_b   1.000
_cell.length_c   1.000
_cell.angle_alpha   90.00
_cell.angle_beta   90.00
_cell.angle_gamma   90.00
#
_symmetry.space_group_name_H-M   'P 1'
#
loop_
_entity.id
_entity.type
_entity.pdbx_description
1 polymer ?
#
loop_
_entity_poly.entity_id
_entity_poly.type
_entity_poly.pdbx_seq_one_letter_code
_entity_poly.pdbx_strand_id
1 'polypeptide(L)'
;MLPSTCRSKASERSRCASRPHGSRPQLIALLAACLLAVVACAPPEPVRIGFLGGLSGRVADLGIGGRNGAILAVELRNQQGGIDGRPIELIAEDDQQDAEVARQAADRLLARGVEAVIGPMTSAMALVVLPQFNTAGIPLISPTATTNALTALDDQFFRVVAPTAAHVFKSAEHYFRQGGVRRVVLVCDLRNKAYSESWANDFRQAFEGMGGQVVDEASIDSGDSLAALAASILASKPDGVVIISNSVDTALLIQQIRMRDSEVRIGTAEWAATERLIELGGRAVEGVVVAQYVDRESTAPAYQAFLRAYRQRFSHEPGFPGLTAFDATNVALDAIAARSSGQTLKQALLAHGRFAGAQSPIDIDGNGDARRDTFLSAIHDGRFKSLY
;
A
#
# COMPACT_ATOMS: atom_id res chain seq x y z
N MET A 1 -88.45 -77.98 18.72
CA MET A 1 -88.17 -79.13 17.87
C MET A 1 -86.76 -79.04 17.35
N LEU A 2 -85.88 -79.94 17.79
CA LEU A 2 -84.60 -80.26 17.20
C LEU A 2 -84.78 -80.91 15.82
N PRO A 3 -83.79 -81.12 14.93
CA PRO A 3 -82.38 -81.53 15.19
C PRO A 3 -81.40 -80.77 14.23
N SER A 4 -80.11 -80.78 14.61
CA SER A 4 -78.94 -81.61 14.40
C SER A 4 -78.15 -81.44 13.11
N THR A 5 -76.90 -81.37 13.32
CA THR A 5 -75.70 -81.95 12.75
C THR A 5 -75.08 -81.19 11.55
N CYS A 6 -73.80 -81.02 11.34
CA CYS A 6 -72.66 -81.84 11.53
C CYS A 6 -71.40 -81.06 11.18
N ARG A 7 -70.26 -81.39 11.75
CA ARG A 7 -68.86 -81.10 11.56
C ARG A 7 -68.38 -80.87 10.14
N SER A 8 -67.41 -79.93 9.96
CA SER A 8 -66.11 -80.37 9.43
C SER A 8 -65.01 -79.33 9.72
N LYS A 9 -63.85 -79.85 10.16
CA LYS A 9 -62.58 -79.10 10.42
C LYS A 9 -61.92 -78.64 9.14
N ALA A 10 -61.46 -77.43 9.05
CA ALA A 10 -60.46 -77.01 8.07
C ALA A 10 -59.41 -76.14 8.75
N SER A 11 -58.16 -76.56 8.63
CA SER A 11 -56.96 -76.01 9.23
C SER A 11 -56.67 -74.57 8.82
N GLU A 12 -56.52 -73.67 9.80
CA GLU A 12 -55.88 -72.39 9.57
C GLU A 12 -54.37 -72.49 9.42
N ARG A 13 -53.87 -72.26 8.22
CA ARG A 13 -52.43 -72.04 8.00
C ARG A 13 -52.16 -70.55 8.25
N SER A 14 -51.50 -70.24 9.35
CA SER A 14 -50.94 -68.96 9.64
C SER A 14 -49.87 -68.57 8.59
N ARG A 15 -50.15 -67.59 7.78
CA ARG A 15 -49.14 -66.92 6.91
C ARG A 15 -48.35 -65.97 7.78
N CYS A 16 -47.11 -66.34 8.11
CA CYS A 16 -46.10 -65.47 8.63
C CYS A 16 -45.73 -64.44 7.55
N ALA A 17 -46.12 -63.15 7.68
CA ALA A 17 -45.69 -62.06 6.84
C ALA A 17 -44.24 -61.73 7.15
N SER A 18 -43.33 -62.11 6.27
CA SER A 18 -41.94 -61.69 6.31
C SER A 18 -41.86 -60.17 6.08
N ARG A 19 -41.49 -59.40 7.12
CA ARG A 19 -41.14 -57.99 7.01
C ARG A 19 -39.88 -57.90 6.11
N PRO A 20 -39.86 -57.02 5.08
CA PRO A 20 -38.66 -56.79 4.32
C PRO A 20 -37.61 -56.11 5.23
N HIS A 21 -36.45 -56.75 5.44
CA HIS A 21 -35.28 -56.15 6.01
C HIS A 21 -34.82 -55.04 5.04
N GLY A 22 -35.31 -53.81 5.28
CA GLY A 22 -34.79 -52.60 4.59
C GLY A 22 -33.30 -52.53 4.79
N SER A 23 -32.61 -52.57 3.69
CA SER A 23 -31.17 -52.73 3.54
C SER A 23 -30.37 -51.66 4.27
N ARG A 24 -29.77 -52.01 5.40
CA ARG A 24 -28.73 -51.25 6.09
C ARG A 24 -27.63 -50.65 5.15
N PRO A 25 -27.25 -51.32 4.02
CA PRO A 25 -26.28 -50.78 3.07
C PRO A 25 -26.75 -49.52 2.34
N GLN A 26 -28.06 -49.36 2.07
CA GLN A 26 -28.57 -48.13 1.41
C GLN A 26 -28.55 -46.93 2.34
N LEU A 27 -28.79 -47.09 3.63
CA LEU A 27 -28.71 -46.01 4.62
C LEU A 27 -27.26 -45.55 4.83
N ILE A 28 -26.31 -46.50 4.85
CA ILE A 28 -24.89 -46.22 4.95
C ILE A 28 -24.37 -45.53 3.70
N ALA A 29 -24.82 -45.93 2.51
CA ALA A 29 -24.44 -45.26 1.26
C ALA A 29 -25.02 -43.82 1.17
N LEU A 30 -26.24 -43.60 1.66
CA LEU A 30 -26.82 -42.27 1.72
C LEU A 30 -26.09 -41.35 2.73
N LEU A 31 -25.76 -41.89 3.91
CA LEU A 31 -24.97 -41.19 4.93
C LEU A 31 -23.56 -40.84 4.42
N ALA A 32 -22.90 -41.77 3.74
CA ALA A 32 -21.58 -41.56 3.12
C ALA A 32 -21.66 -40.52 1.99
N ALA A 33 -22.71 -40.53 1.15
CA ALA A 33 -22.93 -39.54 0.10
C ALA A 33 -23.23 -38.15 0.70
N CYS A 34 -24.02 -38.06 1.80
CA CYS A 34 -24.24 -36.81 2.51
C CYS A 34 -22.96 -36.26 3.19
N LEU A 35 -22.12 -37.13 3.78
CA LEU A 35 -20.83 -36.74 4.35
C LEU A 35 -19.87 -36.22 3.26
N LEU A 36 -19.79 -36.87 2.11
CA LEU A 36 -19.01 -36.44 0.97
C LEU A 36 -19.53 -35.11 0.38
N ALA A 37 -20.83 -34.89 0.35
CA ALA A 37 -21.44 -33.64 -0.08
C ALA A 37 -21.14 -32.45 0.88
N VAL A 38 -21.06 -32.72 2.19
CA VAL A 38 -20.72 -31.72 3.21
C VAL A 38 -19.23 -31.32 3.12
N VAL A 39 -18.32 -32.24 2.82
CA VAL A 39 -16.89 -31.95 2.62
C VAL A 39 -16.65 -31.18 1.31
N ALA A 40 -17.48 -31.43 0.26
CA ALA A 40 -17.40 -30.72 -1.01
C ALA A 40 -17.94 -29.26 -0.96
N CYS A 41 -18.64 -28.88 0.13
CA CYS A 41 -19.18 -27.53 0.34
C CYS A 41 -18.36 -26.64 1.28
N ALA A 42 -17.16 -27.07 1.72
CA ALA A 42 -16.28 -26.16 2.45
C ALA A 42 -15.85 -25.01 1.52
N PRO A 43 -16.05 -23.73 1.92
CA PRO A 43 -15.56 -22.62 1.10
C PRO A 43 -14.05 -22.76 0.90
N PRO A 44 -13.54 -22.44 -0.31
CA PRO A 44 -12.12 -22.53 -0.58
C PRO A 44 -11.33 -21.62 0.36
N GLU A 45 -10.14 -22.06 0.77
CA GLU A 45 -9.27 -21.23 1.61
C GLU A 45 -8.96 -19.90 0.93
N PRO A 46 -9.03 -18.76 1.66
CA PRO A 46 -8.78 -17.46 1.08
C PRO A 46 -7.32 -17.29 0.64
N VAL A 47 -7.10 -16.46 -0.35
CA VAL A 47 -5.80 -15.86 -0.65
C VAL A 47 -5.56 -14.78 0.39
N ARG A 48 -4.52 -14.93 1.23
CA ARG A 48 -4.22 -13.96 2.28
C ARG A 48 -3.17 -12.98 1.83
N ILE A 49 -3.51 -11.69 1.89
CA ILE A 49 -2.61 -10.58 1.60
C ILE A 49 -2.39 -9.80 2.88
N GLY A 50 -1.12 -9.57 3.25
CA GLY A 50 -0.77 -8.69 4.35
C GLY A 50 -0.78 -7.22 3.92
N PHE A 51 -1.07 -6.32 4.84
CA PHE A 51 -0.76 -4.90 4.73
C PHE A 51 0.07 -4.51 5.95
N LEU A 52 1.17 -3.78 5.73
CA LEU A 52 2.06 -3.31 6.78
C LEU A 52 2.33 -1.81 6.59
N GLY A 53 2.06 -1.00 7.61
CA GLY A 53 2.31 0.45 7.56
C GLY A 53 1.93 1.14 8.85
N GLY A 54 2.40 2.37 9.05
CA GLY A 54 2.07 3.18 10.22
C GLY A 54 0.61 3.61 10.20
N LEU A 55 -0.25 2.93 10.96
CA LEU A 55 -1.67 3.22 11.06
C LEU A 55 -2.01 4.18 12.21
N SER A 56 -1.02 4.55 13.01
CA SER A 56 -1.12 5.45 14.15
C SER A 56 -0.02 6.50 14.14
N GLY A 57 -0.13 7.51 15.01
CA GLY A 57 0.88 8.56 15.16
C GLY A 57 0.92 9.57 13.99
N ARG A 58 2.10 10.16 13.78
CA ARG A 58 2.29 11.28 12.81
C ARG A 58 2.26 10.88 11.35
N VAL A 59 2.43 9.59 11.05
CA VAL A 59 2.42 9.04 9.69
C VAL A 59 1.13 8.30 9.36
N ALA A 60 0.12 8.41 10.22
CA ALA A 60 -1.14 7.68 10.10
C ALA A 60 -1.90 8.01 8.80
N ASP A 61 -1.80 9.21 8.29
CA ASP A 61 -2.41 9.61 7.01
C ASP A 61 -1.85 8.82 5.83
N LEU A 62 -0.53 8.60 5.80
CA LEU A 62 0.13 7.76 4.82
C LEU A 62 -0.35 6.30 4.91
N GLY A 63 -0.29 5.71 6.12
CA GLY A 63 -0.64 4.31 6.34
C GLY A 63 -2.13 4.02 6.16
N ILE A 64 -3.01 4.86 6.72
CA ILE A 64 -4.46 4.71 6.58
C ILE A 64 -4.88 4.88 5.12
N GLY A 65 -4.33 5.88 4.41
CA GLY A 65 -4.57 6.05 2.99
C GLY A 65 -4.17 4.81 2.18
N GLY A 66 -2.98 4.27 2.45
CA GLY A 66 -2.50 3.03 1.82
C GLY A 66 -3.37 1.83 2.13
N ARG A 67 -3.70 1.59 3.40
CA ARG A 67 -4.60 0.50 3.80
C ARG A 67 -5.96 0.59 3.10
N ASN A 68 -6.53 1.77 3.00
CA ASN A 68 -7.81 1.97 2.33
C ASN A 68 -7.71 1.65 0.83
N GLY A 69 -6.61 2.01 0.17
CA GLY A 69 -6.34 1.62 -1.22
C GLY A 69 -6.27 0.10 -1.39
N ALA A 70 -5.57 -0.59 -0.49
CA ALA A 70 -5.47 -2.05 -0.50
C ALA A 70 -6.83 -2.72 -0.23
N ILE A 71 -7.62 -2.21 0.73
CA ILE A 71 -8.99 -2.70 0.99
C ILE A 71 -9.83 -2.58 -0.28
N LEU A 72 -9.81 -1.44 -0.96
CA LEU A 72 -10.60 -1.23 -2.17
C LEU A 72 -10.23 -2.22 -3.27
N ALA A 73 -8.93 -2.45 -3.51
CA ALA A 73 -8.48 -3.41 -4.52
C ALA A 73 -8.98 -4.83 -4.21
N VAL A 74 -8.88 -5.26 -2.95
CA VAL A 74 -9.37 -6.57 -2.50
C VAL A 74 -10.89 -6.68 -2.64
N GLU A 75 -11.65 -5.66 -2.22
CA GLU A 75 -13.12 -5.65 -2.32
C GLU A 75 -13.57 -5.75 -3.79
N LEU A 76 -12.95 -4.97 -4.69
CA LEU A 76 -13.28 -5.00 -6.12
C LEU A 76 -12.92 -6.35 -6.76
N ARG A 77 -11.80 -6.95 -6.41
CA ARG A 77 -11.42 -8.28 -6.91
C ARG A 77 -12.36 -9.36 -6.37
N ASN A 78 -12.77 -9.30 -5.11
CA ASN A 78 -13.74 -10.22 -4.52
C ASN A 78 -15.13 -10.11 -5.16
N GLN A 79 -15.56 -8.91 -5.54
CA GLN A 79 -16.81 -8.70 -6.30
C GLN A 79 -16.77 -9.37 -7.68
N GLN A 80 -15.58 -9.59 -8.23
CA GLN A 80 -15.34 -10.31 -9.50
C GLN A 80 -15.17 -11.83 -9.32
N GLY A 81 -15.32 -12.34 -8.10
CA GLY A 81 -15.18 -13.78 -7.79
C GLY A 81 -13.85 -14.20 -7.19
N GLY A 82 -12.99 -13.24 -6.80
CA GLY A 82 -11.70 -13.52 -6.18
C GLY A 82 -10.62 -13.97 -7.18
N ILE A 83 -9.79 -14.92 -6.78
CA ILE A 83 -8.77 -15.56 -7.63
C ILE A 83 -9.09 -17.06 -7.69
N ASP A 84 -9.40 -17.59 -8.86
CA ASP A 84 -9.80 -19.00 -9.06
C ASP A 84 -10.94 -19.45 -8.14
N GLY A 85 -11.91 -18.55 -7.88
CA GLY A 85 -13.02 -18.79 -6.97
C GLY A 85 -12.66 -18.73 -5.47
N ARG A 86 -11.40 -18.43 -5.13
CA ARG A 86 -10.94 -18.20 -3.75
C ARG A 86 -11.16 -16.75 -3.38
N PRO A 87 -11.83 -16.45 -2.25
CA PRO A 87 -11.92 -15.08 -1.75
C PRO A 87 -10.53 -14.58 -1.30
N ILE A 88 -10.35 -13.26 -1.31
CA ILE A 88 -9.12 -12.61 -0.84
C ILE A 88 -9.39 -12.03 0.54
N GLU A 89 -8.51 -12.31 1.50
CA GLU A 89 -8.49 -11.74 2.85
C GLU A 89 -7.32 -10.75 2.97
N LEU A 90 -7.60 -9.51 3.37
CA LEU A 90 -6.57 -8.53 3.71
C LEU A 90 -6.35 -8.50 5.23
N ILE A 91 -5.11 -8.69 5.67
CA ILE A 91 -4.70 -8.68 7.07
C ILE A 91 -3.80 -7.48 7.29
N ALA A 92 -4.28 -6.47 8.01
CA ALA A 92 -3.54 -5.23 8.24
C ALA A 92 -2.87 -5.20 9.62
N GLU A 93 -1.61 -4.79 9.65
CA GLU A 93 -0.81 -4.60 10.85
C GLU A 93 -0.23 -3.19 10.90
N ASP A 94 -0.19 -2.61 12.10
CA ASP A 94 0.40 -1.30 12.38
C ASP A 94 1.87 -1.46 12.79
N ASP A 95 2.78 -0.83 12.06
CA ASP A 95 4.21 -0.80 12.39
C ASP A 95 4.58 0.36 13.34
N GLN A 96 3.65 1.29 13.58
CA GLN A 96 3.79 2.47 14.43
C GLN A 96 5.03 3.33 14.11
N GLN A 97 5.66 3.12 12.97
CA GLN A 97 6.97 3.69 12.59
C GLN A 97 8.06 3.34 13.61
N ASP A 98 7.94 2.20 14.29
CA ASP A 98 8.89 1.67 15.26
C ASP A 98 9.48 0.35 14.76
N ALA A 99 10.81 0.21 14.83
CA ALA A 99 11.52 -0.93 14.27
C ALA A 99 11.16 -2.27 14.96
N GLU A 100 10.93 -2.26 16.26
CA GLU A 100 10.60 -3.49 17.00
C GLU A 100 9.16 -3.89 16.76
N VAL A 101 8.24 -2.92 16.78
CA VAL A 101 6.81 -3.15 16.46
C VAL A 101 6.67 -3.65 15.04
N ALA A 102 7.42 -3.09 14.08
CA ALA A 102 7.41 -3.52 12.68
C ALA A 102 7.85 -4.99 12.53
N ARG A 103 8.94 -5.42 13.21
CA ARG A 103 9.37 -6.83 13.18
C ARG A 103 8.30 -7.78 13.74
N GLN A 104 7.70 -7.41 14.88
CA GLN A 104 6.61 -8.21 15.47
C GLN A 104 5.38 -8.26 14.58
N ALA A 105 5.03 -7.17 13.90
CA ALA A 105 3.95 -7.11 12.93
C ALA A 105 4.25 -8.01 11.71
N ALA A 106 5.48 -8.01 11.21
CA ALA A 106 5.94 -8.90 10.16
C ALA A 106 5.81 -10.37 10.55
N ASP A 107 6.25 -10.74 11.77
CA ASP A 107 6.12 -12.11 12.27
C ASP A 107 4.65 -12.56 12.38
N ARG A 108 3.75 -11.65 12.81
CA ARG A 108 2.29 -11.95 12.84
C ARG A 108 1.73 -12.19 11.44
N LEU A 109 2.11 -11.39 10.45
CA LEU A 109 1.68 -11.59 9.06
C LEU A 109 2.20 -12.92 8.50
N LEU A 110 3.47 -13.23 8.70
CA LEU A 110 4.07 -14.50 8.28
C LEU A 110 3.38 -15.71 8.94
N ALA A 111 3.08 -15.62 10.25
CA ALA A 111 2.36 -16.67 10.98
C ALA A 111 0.92 -16.87 10.47
N ARG A 112 0.29 -15.85 9.88
CA ARG A 112 -1.03 -15.93 9.25
C ARG A 112 -1.00 -16.53 7.84
N GLY A 113 0.18 -16.84 7.30
CA GLY A 113 0.35 -17.46 6.00
C GLY A 113 -0.04 -16.55 4.84
N VAL A 114 0.36 -15.27 4.88
CA VAL A 114 0.16 -14.34 3.77
C VAL A 114 0.99 -14.75 2.57
N GLU A 115 0.45 -14.60 1.35
CA GLU A 115 1.16 -14.89 0.10
C GLU A 115 2.02 -13.71 -0.37
N ALA A 116 1.65 -12.49 -0.01
CA ALA A 116 2.38 -11.24 -0.24
C ALA A 116 2.05 -10.22 0.84
N VAL A 117 2.89 -9.19 1.00
CA VAL A 117 2.59 -8.04 1.87
C VAL A 117 2.65 -6.75 1.07
N ILE A 118 1.60 -5.95 1.15
CA ILE A 118 1.54 -4.59 0.63
C ILE A 118 2.13 -3.65 1.68
N GLY A 119 3.21 -3.00 1.34
CA GLY A 119 4.00 -2.24 2.30
C GLY A 119 5.43 -2.75 2.43
N PRO A 120 6.20 -2.30 3.44
CA PRO A 120 5.87 -1.17 4.33
C PRO A 120 5.70 0.16 3.58
N MET A 121 5.05 1.11 4.27
CA MET A 121 4.76 2.43 3.69
C MET A 121 5.97 3.37 3.75
N THR A 122 6.98 3.09 4.55
CA THR A 122 8.19 3.92 4.66
C THR A 122 9.45 3.12 4.37
N SER A 123 10.46 3.77 3.81
CA SER A 123 11.74 3.14 3.48
C SER A 123 12.47 2.60 4.71
N ALA A 124 12.38 3.30 5.85
CA ALA A 124 12.99 2.84 7.10
C ALA A 124 12.39 1.51 7.56
N MET A 125 11.06 1.37 7.57
CA MET A 125 10.41 0.12 7.97
C MET A 125 10.61 -0.99 6.94
N ALA A 126 10.69 -0.66 5.64
CA ALA A 126 11.02 -1.65 4.61
C ALA A 126 12.39 -2.31 4.87
N LEU A 127 13.43 -1.53 5.15
CA LEU A 127 14.76 -2.05 5.49
C LEU A 127 14.75 -2.89 6.78
N VAL A 128 13.90 -2.52 7.75
CA VAL A 128 13.80 -3.23 9.04
C VAL A 128 13.23 -4.64 8.89
N VAL A 129 12.17 -4.80 8.08
CA VAL A 129 11.46 -6.08 8.00
C VAL A 129 11.87 -6.96 6.82
N LEU A 130 12.51 -6.42 5.81
CA LEU A 130 12.92 -7.14 4.60
C LEU A 130 13.71 -8.44 4.89
N PRO A 131 14.64 -8.50 5.87
CA PRO A 131 15.35 -9.74 6.18
C PRO A 131 14.43 -10.92 6.57
N GLN A 132 13.31 -10.65 7.28
CA GLN A 132 12.35 -11.69 7.67
C GLN A 132 11.62 -12.23 6.42
N PHE A 133 11.19 -11.34 5.52
CA PHE A 133 10.50 -11.72 4.30
C PHE A 133 11.43 -12.37 3.27
N ASN A 134 12.70 -11.96 3.20
CA ASN A 134 13.73 -12.66 2.41
C ASN A 134 13.88 -14.11 2.88
N THR A 135 13.95 -14.34 4.19
CA THR A 135 14.07 -15.68 4.77
C THR A 135 12.81 -16.53 4.49
N ALA A 136 11.63 -15.90 4.53
CA ALA A 136 10.36 -16.58 4.29
C ALA A 136 10.07 -16.79 2.80
N GLY A 137 10.76 -16.10 1.89
CA GLY A 137 10.49 -16.14 0.45
C GLY A 137 9.16 -15.48 0.06
N ILE A 138 8.66 -14.54 0.87
CA ILE A 138 7.38 -13.83 0.66
C ILE A 138 7.65 -12.42 0.15
N PRO A 139 7.10 -12.01 -1.03
CA PRO A 139 7.31 -10.68 -1.56
C PRO A 139 6.70 -9.56 -0.69
N LEU A 140 7.48 -8.48 -0.50
CA LEU A 140 7.05 -7.17 -0.05
C LEU A 140 6.81 -6.28 -1.27
N ILE A 141 5.60 -5.77 -1.47
CA ILE A 141 5.28 -4.87 -2.59
C ILE A 141 4.97 -3.50 -2.00
N SER A 142 6.01 -2.66 -1.93
CA SER A 142 5.88 -1.34 -1.32
C SER A 142 5.21 -0.33 -2.24
N PRO A 143 4.15 0.36 -1.75
CA PRO A 143 3.51 1.45 -2.48
C PRO A 143 4.34 2.73 -2.55
N THR A 144 5.24 2.97 -1.60
CA THR A 144 5.80 4.31 -1.35
C THR A 144 7.26 4.34 -0.91
N ALA A 145 7.92 3.20 -0.66
CA ALA A 145 9.32 3.18 -0.25
C ALA A 145 10.25 3.34 -1.47
N THR A 146 11.05 4.39 -1.49
CA THR A 146 11.82 4.83 -2.67
C THR A 146 13.32 4.95 -2.44
N THR A 147 13.83 4.68 -1.23
CA THR A 147 15.26 4.77 -0.94
C THR A 147 16.11 4.01 -1.95
N ASN A 148 17.24 4.60 -2.33
CA ASN A 148 18.23 3.94 -3.21
C ASN A 148 18.88 2.71 -2.54
N ALA A 149 18.83 2.60 -1.20
CA ALA A 149 19.37 1.45 -0.47
C ALA A 149 18.63 0.13 -0.77
N LEU A 150 17.42 0.20 -1.35
CA LEU A 150 16.63 -0.95 -1.79
C LEU A 150 16.66 -1.15 -3.31
N THR A 151 17.49 -0.41 -4.03
CA THR A 151 17.55 -0.44 -5.51
C THR A 151 18.53 -1.50 -6.01
N ALA A 152 18.17 -2.19 -7.08
CA ALA A 152 19.00 -3.17 -7.79
C ALA A 152 19.44 -4.37 -6.94
N LEU A 153 18.59 -4.82 -6.01
CA LEU A 153 18.83 -5.97 -5.16
C LEU A 153 18.02 -7.18 -5.61
N ASP A 154 18.64 -8.34 -5.65
CA ASP A 154 17.94 -9.61 -5.91
C ASP A 154 17.39 -10.19 -4.60
N ASP A 155 16.27 -9.63 -4.14
CA ASP A 155 15.63 -9.98 -2.87
C ASP A 155 14.11 -10.15 -3.02
N GLN A 156 13.35 -10.06 -1.93
CA GLN A 156 11.88 -10.13 -1.94
C GLN A 156 11.21 -8.75 -1.98
N PHE A 157 11.97 -7.66 -2.17
CA PHE A 157 11.41 -6.31 -2.23
C PHE A 157 11.00 -5.95 -3.66
N PHE A 158 9.77 -5.46 -3.77
CA PHE A 158 9.19 -4.89 -4.99
C PHE A 158 8.60 -3.53 -4.66
N ARG A 159 8.51 -2.64 -5.64
CA ARG A 159 7.85 -1.34 -5.48
C ARG A 159 7.09 -0.95 -6.75
N VAL A 160 6.08 -0.10 -6.58
CA VAL A 160 5.25 0.41 -7.68
C VAL A 160 5.49 1.89 -7.96
N VAL A 161 6.48 2.49 -7.30
CA VAL A 161 6.96 3.87 -7.49
C VAL A 161 8.45 3.86 -7.80
N ALA A 162 8.92 4.84 -8.57
CA ALA A 162 10.31 4.94 -8.96
C ALA A 162 11.23 5.24 -7.75
N PRO A 163 12.48 4.75 -7.72
CA PRO A 163 13.47 5.14 -6.71
C PRO A 163 13.78 6.64 -6.75
N THR A 164 14.26 7.20 -5.63
CA THR A 164 14.55 8.65 -5.52
C THR A 164 15.49 9.14 -6.63
N ALA A 165 16.52 8.40 -6.95
CA ALA A 165 17.47 8.74 -8.02
C ALA A 165 16.81 8.95 -9.40
N ALA A 166 15.67 8.30 -9.65
CA ALA A 166 15.01 8.38 -10.95
C ALA A 166 14.13 9.65 -11.12
N HIS A 167 13.76 10.33 -10.04
CA HIS A 167 12.76 11.40 -10.14
C HIS A 167 13.10 12.72 -9.43
N VAL A 168 13.98 12.73 -8.44
CA VAL A 168 14.30 13.94 -7.65
C VAL A 168 14.91 15.06 -8.51
N PHE A 169 15.57 14.70 -9.62
CA PHE A 169 16.10 15.66 -10.58
C PHE A 169 15.06 16.69 -11.03
N LYS A 170 13.80 16.28 -11.26
CA LYS A 170 12.71 17.22 -11.67
C LYS A 170 12.48 18.30 -10.62
N SER A 171 12.51 17.95 -9.33
CA SER A 171 12.38 18.93 -8.24
C SER A 171 13.55 19.91 -8.24
N ALA A 172 14.78 19.42 -8.30
CA ALA A 172 15.98 20.25 -8.32
C ALA A 172 15.98 21.19 -9.54
N GLU A 173 15.63 20.69 -10.73
CA GLU A 173 15.53 21.48 -11.95
C GLU A 173 14.47 22.59 -11.84
N HIS A 174 13.29 22.28 -11.28
CA HIS A 174 12.24 23.26 -11.06
C HIS A 174 12.72 24.40 -10.16
N TYR A 175 13.32 24.08 -9.01
CA TYR A 175 13.82 25.10 -8.08
C TYR A 175 14.89 25.97 -8.72
N PHE A 176 15.84 25.38 -9.43
CA PHE A 176 16.94 26.10 -10.05
C PHE A 176 16.50 26.94 -11.24
N ARG A 177 15.75 26.36 -12.20
CA ARG A 177 15.42 27.00 -13.48
C ARG A 177 14.18 27.88 -13.41
N GLN A 178 13.07 27.36 -12.89
CA GLN A 178 11.80 28.09 -12.83
C GLN A 178 11.69 28.91 -11.54
N GLY A 179 12.09 28.31 -10.41
CA GLY A 179 12.09 28.97 -9.11
C GLY A 179 13.14 30.07 -8.97
N GLY A 180 14.22 30.06 -9.75
CA GLY A 180 15.32 31.00 -9.60
C GLY A 180 16.10 30.83 -8.30
N VAL A 181 15.92 29.74 -7.57
CA VAL A 181 16.62 29.43 -6.32
C VAL A 181 18.08 29.12 -6.62
N ARG A 182 18.99 29.69 -5.83
CA ARG A 182 20.44 29.45 -5.92
C ARG A 182 21.02 28.91 -4.63
N ARG A 183 20.41 29.23 -3.50
CA ARG A 183 20.84 28.88 -2.16
C ARG A 183 19.69 28.17 -1.44
N VAL A 184 19.85 26.88 -1.15
CA VAL A 184 18.80 26.07 -0.55
C VAL A 184 19.25 25.48 0.78
N VAL A 185 18.31 25.40 1.75
CA VAL A 185 18.46 24.56 2.94
C VAL A 185 17.64 23.30 2.74
N LEU A 186 18.23 22.14 3.03
CA LEU A 186 17.52 20.86 3.06
C LEU A 186 17.15 20.52 4.50
N VAL A 187 15.94 20.00 4.70
CA VAL A 187 15.46 19.59 6.03
C VAL A 187 15.04 18.13 5.99
N CYS A 188 15.76 17.26 6.69
CA CYS A 188 15.58 15.82 6.67
C CYS A 188 14.90 15.29 7.91
N ASP A 189 13.85 14.48 7.78
CA ASP A 189 13.23 13.76 8.88
C ASP A 189 14.00 12.48 9.20
N LEU A 190 14.67 12.45 10.34
CA LEU A 190 15.52 11.34 10.76
C LEU A 190 14.76 10.08 11.17
N ARG A 191 13.46 10.17 11.43
CA ARG A 191 12.61 9.00 11.74
C ARG A 191 12.37 8.12 10.50
N ASN A 192 12.54 8.68 9.29
CA ASN A 192 12.60 7.94 8.04
C ASN A 192 13.90 8.27 7.29
N LYS A 193 15.02 8.19 8.01
CA LYS A 193 16.36 8.57 7.56
C LYS A 193 16.72 7.96 6.21
N ALA A 194 16.43 6.66 6.01
CA ALA A 194 16.74 5.97 4.77
C ALA A 194 16.09 6.63 3.53
N TYR A 195 14.91 7.20 3.67
CA TYR A 195 14.24 7.96 2.62
C TYR A 195 14.78 9.39 2.53
N SER A 196 14.76 10.12 3.65
CA SER A 196 15.04 11.55 3.64
C SER A 196 16.47 11.89 3.21
N GLU A 197 17.48 11.10 3.67
CA GLU A 197 18.86 11.27 3.24
C GLU A 197 19.07 10.82 1.78
N SER A 198 18.41 9.74 1.33
CA SER A 198 18.46 9.32 -0.07
C SER A 198 17.96 10.44 -0.98
N TRP A 199 16.79 11.00 -0.65
CA TRP A 199 16.19 12.09 -1.39
C TRP A 199 17.06 13.37 -1.38
N ALA A 200 17.55 13.75 -0.20
CA ALA A 200 18.42 14.93 -0.03
C ALA A 200 19.73 14.81 -0.83
N ASN A 201 20.37 13.64 -0.82
CA ASN A 201 21.61 13.39 -1.57
C ASN A 201 21.38 13.51 -3.09
N ASP A 202 20.29 12.89 -3.61
CA ASP A 202 19.96 12.98 -5.02
C ASP A 202 19.61 14.42 -5.42
N PHE A 203 18.88 15.15 -4.58
CA PHE A 203 18.56 16.56 -4.81
C PHE A 203 19.83 17.44 -4.82
N ARG A 204 20.70 17.27 -3.82
CA ARG A 204 21.97 18.00 -3.75
C ARG A 204 22.79 17.79 -5.02
N GLN A 205 23.00 16.53 -5.40
CA GLN A 205 23.79 16.21 -6.58
C GLN A 205 23.22 16.88 -7.83
N ALA A 206 21.90 16.83 -8.03
CA ALA A 206 21.26 17.45 -9.17
C ALA A 206 21.30 18.99 -9.11
N PHE A 207 21.02 19.58 -7.95
CA PHE A 207 20.95 21.03 -7.77
C PHE A 207 22.34 21.72 -7.88
N GLU A 208 23.35 21.14 -7.22
CA GLU A 208 24.74 21.63 -7.30
C GLU A 208 25.35 21.37 -8.68
N GLY A 209 24.99 20.28 -9.35
CA GLY A 209 25.37 20.03 -10.75
C GLY A 209 24.87 21.08 -11.74
N MET A 210 23.81 21.81 -11.39
CA MET A 210 23.28 22.95 -12.17
C MET A 210 23.89 24.30 -11.74
N GLY A 211 24.71 24.35 -10.70
CA GLY A 211 25.32 25.58 -10.16
C GLY A 211 24.58 26.19 -8.96
N GLY A 212 23.62 25.46 -8.39
CA GLY A 212 23.03 25.80 -7.10
C GLY A 212 23.94 25.48 -5.91
N GLN A 213 23.56 25.89 -4.72
CA GLN A 213 24.31 25.64 -3.49
C GLN A 213 23.37 25.16 -2.38
N VAL A 214 23.64 24.01 -1.80
CA VAL A 214 23.07 23.61 -0.51
C VAL A 214 23.86 24.30 0.59
N VAL A 215 23.28 25.33 1.20
CA VAL A 215 24.00 26.21 2.15
C VAL A 215 23.93 25.73 3.58
N ASP A 216 22.97 24.85 3.90
CA ASP A 216 22.82 24.26 5.21
C ASP A 216 21.95 23.00 5.12
N GLU A 217 22.08 22.12 6.11
CA GLU A 217 21.21 20.95 6.32
C GLU A 217 20.73 20.92 7.76
N ALA A 218 19.42 20.80 7.89
CA ALA A 218 18.75 20.68 9.16
C ALA A 218 18.02 19.34 9.27
N SER A 219 17.73 18.93 10.48
CA SER A 219 17.00 17.68 10.73
C SER A 219 15.77 17.92 11.60
N ILE A 220 14.77 17.04 11.42
CA ILE A 220 13.63 16.91 12.33
C ILE A 220 13.78 15.57 13.04
N ASP A 221 13.73 15.61 14.37
CA ASP A 221 13.69 14.42 15.22
C ASP A 221 12.60 14.57 16.29
N SER A 222 12.41 13.52 17.08
CA SER A 222 11.40 13.48 18.14
C SER A 222 11.69 14.52 19.22
N GLY A 223 10.72 15.41 19.46
CA GLY A 223 10.81 16.42 20.51
C GLY A 223 11.44 17.75 20.11
N ASP A 224 11.86 17.91 18.86
CA ASP A 224 12.44 19.17 18.39
C ASP A 224 11.47 20.34 18.41
N SER A 225 11.98 21.54 18.72
CA SER A 225 11.23 22.78 18.60
C SER A 225 11.24 23.26 17.15
N LEU A 226 10.15 23.07 16.43
CA LEU A 226 10.01 23.55 15.04
C LEU A 226 10.18 25.06 14.92
N ALA A 227 9.87 25.82 15.99
CA ALA A 227 10.09 27.27 16.04
C ALA A 227 11.59 27.63 16.08
N ALA A 228 12.40 26.90 16.85
CA ALA A 228 13.85 27.06 16.88
C ALA A 228 14.48 26.58 15.57
N LEU A 229 14.01 25.47 15.02
CA LEU A 229 14.46 24.94 13.75
C LEU A 229 14.22 25.96 12.60
N ALA A 230 13.04 26.54 12.51
CA ALA A 230 12.72 27.58 11.50
C ALA A 230 13.66 28.81 11.61
N ALA A 231 13.98 29.23 12.85
CA ALA A 231 14.92 30.33 13.08
C ALA A 231 16.35 29.98 12.61
N SER A 232 16.83 28.75 12.89
CA SER A 232 18.13 28.26 12.43
C SER A 232 18.21 28.18 10.88
N ILE A 233 17.18 27.60 10.25
CA ILE A 233 17.10 27.49 8.78
C ILE A 233 17.24 28.88 8.14
N LEU A 234 16.51 29.88 8.62
CA LEU A 234 16.50 31.23 8.04
C LEU A 234 17.77 32.02 8.37
N ALA A 235 18.53 31.65 9.39
CA ALA A 235 19.82 32.29 9.71
C ALA A 235 20.85 32.12 8.56
N SER A 236 20.76 31.02 7.80
CA SER A 236 21.60 30.74 6.63
C SER A 236 21.22 31.58 5.41
N LYS A 237 20.16 32.41 5.49
CA LYS A 237 19.63 33.28 4.42
C LYS A 237 19.46 32.52 3.09
N PRO A 238 18.68 31.45 3.05
CA PRO A 238 18.42 30.72 1.83
C PRO A 238 17.43 31.43 0.93
N ASP A 239 17.49 31.19 -0.39
CA ASP A 239 16.45 31.58 -1.34
C ASP A 239 15.29 30.57 -1.32
N GLY A 240 15.55 29.35 -0.88
CA GLY A 240 14.57 28.28 -0.80
C GLY A 240 14.86 27.28 0.33
N VAL A 241 13.80 26.62 0.78
CA VAL A 241 13.85 25.53 1.76
C VAL A 241 13.15 24.31 1.17
N VAL A 242 13.79 23.15 1.21
CA VAL A 242 13.18 21.89 0.78
C VAL A 242 13.05 20.97 1.99
N ILE A 243 11.79 20.61 2.31
CA ILE A 243 11.45 19.82 3.49
C ILE A 243 11.14 18.39 3.07
N ILE A 244 11.92 17.44 3.59
CA ILE A 244 11.80 16.00 3.30
C ILE A 244 11.29 15.32 4.57
N SER A 245 9.98 15.43 4.83
CA SER A 245 9.33 14.95 6.05
C SER A 245 7.89 14.54 5.77
N ASN A 246 7.20 14.03 6.79
CA ASN A 246 5.78 13.73 6.75
C ASN A 246 4.92 15.01 6.64
N SER A 247 3.66 14.85 6.28
CA SER A 247 2.71 15.97 6.07
C SER A 247 2.50 16.85 7.30
N VAL A 248 2.46 16.25 8.50
CA VAL A 248 2.19 16.96 9.75
C VAL A 248 3.34 17.89 10.11
N ASP A 249 4.55 17.35 10.21
CA ASP A 249 5.72 18.14 10.59
C ASP A 249 6.09 19.15 9.51
N THR A 250 5.90 18.81 8.24
CA THR A 250 6.06 19.73 7.11
C THR A 250 5.11 20.92 7.24
N ALA A 251 3.82 20.69 7.47
CA ALA A 251 2.84 21.77 7.63
C ALA A 251 3.19 22.70 8.80
N LEU A 252 3.52 22.11 9.95
CA LEU A 252 3.86 22.85 11.15
C LEU A 252 5.17 23.64 11.00
N LEU A 253 6.20 23.07 10.36
CA LEU A 253 7.45 23.77 10.09
C LEU A 253 7.24 24.93 9.12
N ILE A 254 6.46 24.72 8.05
CA ILE A 254 6.12 25.77 7.09
C ILE A 254 5.42 26.95 7.81
N GLN A 255 4.48 26.70 8.70
CA GLN A 255 3.86 27.76 9.50
C GLN A 255 4.90 28.56 10.29
N GLN A 256 5.88 27.90 10.92
CA GLN A 256 6.93 28.56 11.66
C GLN A 256 7.87 29.38 10.77
N ILE A 257 8.16 28.89 9.56
CA ILE A 257 8.95 29.63 8.57
C ILE A 257 8.18 30.86 8.09
N ARG A 258 6.92 30.70 7.68
CA ARG A 258 6.07 31.79 7.14
C ARG A 258 5.81 32.93 8.14
N MET A 259 5.77 32.63 9.45
CA MET A 259 5.70 33.68 10.48
C MET A 259 6.95 34.58 10.55
N ARG A 260 8.09 34.14 10.01
CA ARG A 260 9.39 34.84 10.05
C ARG A 260 9.79 35.39 8.69
N ASP A 261 9.48 34.66 7.65
CA ASP A 261 9.77 34.99 6.25
C ASP A 261 8.63 34.48 5.37
N SER A 262 7.83 35.41 4.82
CA SER A 262 6.72 35.11 3.93
C SER A 262 7.17 34.79 2.50
N GLU A 263 8.39 35.20 2.12
CA GLU A 263 8.84 35.21 0.74
C GLU A 263 9.76 34.05 0.36
N VAL A 264 10.44 33.42 1.35
CA VAL A 264 11.32 32.28 1.07
C VAL A 264 10.54 31.17 0.33
N ARG A 265 11.11 30.67 -0.75
CA ARG A 265 10.48 29.60 -1.54
C ARG A 265 10.54 28.29 -0.78
N ILE A 266 9.41 27.59 -0.71
CA ILE A 266 9.31 26.32 0.02
C ILE A 266 8.89 25.23 -0.93
N GLY A 267 9.57 24.10 -0.81
CA GLY A 267 9.19 22.87 -1.44
C GLY A 267 9.23 21.68 -0.51
N THR A 268 8.58 20.62 -0.92
CA THR A 268 8.56 19.39 -0.15
C THR A 268 8.60 18.17 -1.04
N ALA A 269 9.12 17.11 -0.48
CA ALA A 269 9.15 15.79 -1.09
C ALA A 269 7.76 15.11 -1.04
N GLU A 270 7.63 14.00 -1.74
CA GLU A 270 6.37 13.27 -1.96
C GLU A 270 5.72 12.80 -0.65
N TRP A 271 6.52 12.51 0.36
CA TRP A 271 6.01 12.01 1.65
C TRP A 271 5.00 12.97 2.30
N ALA A 272 5.17 14.28 2.12
CA ALA A 272 4.23 15.27 2.61
C ALA A 272 2.99 15.46 1.71
N ALA A 273 2.95 14.86 0.52
CA ALA A 273 1.95 15.14 -0.51
C ALA A 273 0.56 14.54 -0.24
N THR A 274 0.13 14.50 1.02
CA THR A 274 -1.22 14.10 1.43
C THR A 274 -2.11 15.32 1.65
N GLU A 275 -3.41 15.13 1.68
CA GLU A 275 -4.40 16.17 1.98
C GLU A 275 -4.16 16.81 3.34
N ARG A 276 -3.54 16.05 4.26
CA ARG A 276 -3.19 16.50 5.62
C ARG A 276 -2.25 17.70 5.64
N LEU A 277 -1.35 17.80 4.65
CA LEU A 277 -0.48 18.96 4.47
C LEU A 277 -1.31 20.25 4.30
N ILE A 278 -2.34 20.21 3.47
CA ILE A 278 -3.21 21.36 3.20
C ILE A 278 -4.12 21.63 4.40
N GLU A 279 -4.72 20.61 4.98
CA GLU A 279 -5.61 20.74 6.14
C GLU A 279 -4.93 21.44 7.33
N LEU A 280 -3.70 21.01 7.66
CA LEU A 280 -2.94 21.58 8.76
C LEU A 280 -2.23 22.88 8.39
N GLY A 281 -1.70 22.96 7.18
CA GLY A 281 -0.89 24.09 6.75
C GLY A 281 -1.73 25.34 6.44
N GLY A 282 -2.98 25.17 5.98
CA GLY A 282 -3.88 26.26 5.64
C GLY A 282 -3.23 27.24 4.64
N ARG A 283 -3.29 28.54 4.94
CA ARG A 283 -2.67 29.55 4.09
C ARG A 283 -1.14 29.52 4.06
N ALA A 284 -0.50 28.93 5.06
CA ALA A 284 0.96 28.91 5.11
C ALA A 284 1.58 28.04 4.01
N VAL A 285 0.85 27.04 3.53
CA VAL A 285 1.30 26.14 2.46
C VAL A 285 0.94 26.61 1.06
N GLU A 286 0.28 27.74 0.92
CA GLU A 286 -0.03 28.31 -0.40
C GLU A 286 1.27 28.61 -1.16
N GLY A 287 1.33 28.23 -2.44
CA GLY A 287 2.51 28.37 -3.29
C GLY A 287 3.64 27.37 -3.03
N VAL A 288 3.48 26.43 -2.09
CA VAL A 288 4.45 25.37 -1.83
C VAL A 288 4.48 24.39 -3.01
N VAL A 289 5.67 24.11 -3.52
CA VAL A 289 5.88 23.12 -4.59
C VAL A 289 6.09 21.75 -3.98
N VAL A 290 5.36 20.76 -4.51
CA VAL A 290 5.29 19.41 -3.95
C VAL A 290 5.58 18.39 -5.05
N ALA A 291 6.55 17.52 -4.83
CA ALA A 291 6.76 16.36 -5.68
C ALA A 291 5.60 15.35 -5.50
N GLN A 292 5.21 14.64 -6.56
CA GLN A 292 4.04 13.78 -6.57
C GLN A 292 4.31 12.49 -7.36
N TYR A 293 3.75 11.37 -6.88
CA TYR A 293 3.66 10.12 -7.66
C TYR A 293 2.41 10.03 -8.52
N VAL A 294 1.51 11.00 -8.38
CA VAL A 294 0.16 10.99 -8.97
C VAL A 294 -0.09 12.30 -9.68
N ASP A 295 -0.48 12.24 -10.94
CA ASP A 295 -1.12 13.37 -11.61
C ASP A 295 -2.58 13.46 -11.14
N ARG A 296 -2.86 14.43 -10.29
CA ARG A 296 -4.19 14.61 -9.69
C ARG A 296 -5.23 15.13 -10.69
N GLU A 297 -4.78 15.64 -11.83
CA GLU A 297 -5.63 16.15 -12.91
C GLU A 297 -5.82 15.14 -14.05
N SER A 298 -5.29 13.92 -13.89
CA SER A 298 -5.39 12.87 -14.88
C SER A 298 -6.85 12.53 -15.23
N THR A 299 -7.15 12.48 -16.52
CA THR A 299 -8.45 12.08 -17.07
C THR A 299 -8.50 10.61 -17.47
N ALA A 300 -7.46 9.84 -17.19
CA ALA A 300 -7.40 8.41 -17.52
C ALA A 300 -8.63 7.67 -16.98
N PRO A 301 -9.36 6.89 -17.82
CA PRO A 301 -10.63 6.28 -17.42
C PRO A 301 -10.51 5.36 -16.18
N ALA A 302 -9.41 4.61 -16.06
CA ALA A 302 -9.17 3.72 -14.92
C ALA A 302 -8.93 4.53 -13.63
N TYR A 303 -8.21 5.66 -13.71
CA TYR A 303 -8.03 6.55 -12.57
C TYR A 303 -9.34 7.19 -12.11
N GLN A 304 -10.16 7.67 -13.06
CA GLN A 304 -11.46 8.21 -12.74
C GLN A 304 -12.42 7.16 -12.14
N ALA A 305 -12.32 5.90 -12.57
CA ALA A 305 -13.08 4.80 -11.98
C ALA A 305 -12.61 4.52 -10.54
N PHE A 306 -11.30 4.47 -10.30
CA PHE A 306 -10.72 4.36 -8.97
C PHE A 306 -11.19 5.48 -8.03
N LEU A 307 -11.12 6.75 -8.46
CA LEU A 307 -11.56 7.90 -7.67
C LEU A 307 -13.04 7.78 -7.26
N ARG A 308 -13.91 7.40 -8.20
CA ARG A 308 -15.34 7.22 -7.89
C ARG A 308 -15.56 6.10 -6.86
N ALA A 309 -14.92 4.94 -7.05
CA ALA A 309 -15.05 3.81 -6.14
C ALA A 309 -14.50 4.14 -4.74
N TYR A 310 -13.35 4.82 -4.68
CA TYR A 310 -12.73 5.21 -3.42
C TYR A 310 -13.60 6.20 -2.64
N ARG A 311 -14.07 7.27 -3.30
CA ARG A 311 -14.99 8.26 -2.68
C ARG A 311 -16.28 7.63 -2.21
N GLN A 312 -16.86 6.72 -3.00
CA GLN A 312 -18.06 5.98 -2.62
C GLN A 312 -17.83 5.13 -1.37
N ARG A 313 -16.66 4.51 -1.26
CA ARG A 313 -16.34 3.59 -0.16
C ARG A 313 -15.94 4.30 1.13
N PHE A 314 -15.14 5.38 1.03
CA PHE A 314 -14.48 6.01 2.17
C PHE A 314 -14.94 7.45 2.43
N SER A 315 -15.73 8.06 1.55
CA SER A 315 -16.28 9.43 1.68
C SER A 315 -15.22 10.55 1.74
N HIS A 316 -14.00 10.29 1.25
CA HIS A 316 -12.92 11.28 1.13
C HIS A 316 -12.01 10.97 -0.08
N GLU A 317 -11.10 11.88 -0.39
CA GLU A 317 -10.11 11.69 -1.48
C GLU A 317 -9.06 10.64 -1.10
N PRO A 318 -8.58 9.85 -2.09
CA PRO A 318 -7.61 8.79 -1.81
C PRO A 318 -6.21 9.28 -1.42
N GLY A 319 -5.82 10.49 -1.85
CA GLY A 319 -4.42 10.90 -1.84
C GLY A 319 -3.53 9.98 -2.68
N PHE A 320 -2.21 10.26 -2.72
CA PHE A 320 -1.27 9.37 -3.42
C PHE A 320 -1.13 8.00 -2.74
N PRO A 321 -1.16 7.88 -1.38
CA PRO A 321 -0.98 6.57 -0.74
C PRO A 321 -2.09 5.60 -1.09
N GLY A 322 -3.32 6.11 -1.21
CA GLY A 322 -4.48 5.31 -1.59
C GLY A 322 -4.35 4.74 -3.00
N LEU A 323 -3.90 5.55 -3.95
CA LEU A 323 -3.69 5.11 -5.33
C LEU A 323 -2.53 4.11 -5.44
N THR A 324 -1.38 4.43 -4.87
CA THR A 324 -0.19 3.57 -5.02
C THR A 324 -0.36 2.23 -4.31
N ALA A 325 -1.06 2.18 -3.16
CA ALA A 325 -1.37 0.92 -2.50
C ALA A 325 -2.47 0.12 -3.22
N PHE A 326 -3.45 0.78 -3.86
CA PHE A 326 -4.38 0.13 -4.77
C PHE A 326 -3.64 -0.54 -5.93
N ASP A 327 -2.71 0.17 -6.55
CA ASP A 327 -1.87 -0.36 -7.62
C ASP A 327 -0.98 -1.53 -7.14
N ALA A 328 -0.28 -1.37 -6.00
CA ALA A 328 0.56 -2.42 -5.41
C ALA A 328 -0.23 -3.70 -5.08
N THR A 329 -1.46 -3.54 -4.59
CA THR A 329 -2.34 -4.66 -4.31
C THR A 329 -2.75 -5.37 -5.60
N ASN A 330 -3.13 -4.64 -6.64
CA ASN A 330 -3.48 -5.24 -7.93
C ASN A 330 -2.27 -5.95 -8.56
N VAL A 331 -1.06 -5.39 -8.45
CA VAL A 331 0.20 -6.07 -8.87
C VAL A 331 0.35 -7.44 -8.19
N ALA A 332 0.14 -7.50 -6.87
CA ALA A 332 0.16 -8.77 -6.13
C ALA A 332 -0.91 -9.75 -6.62
N LEU A 333 -2.16 -9.27 -6.74
CA LEU A 333 -3.31 -10.11 -7.11
C LEU A 333 -3.20 -10.63 -8.55
N ASP A 334 -2.71 -9.82 -9.48
CA ASP A 334 -2.51 -10.21 -10.88
C ASP A 334 -1.37 -11.23 -11.00
N ALA A 335 -0.27 -11.05 -10.26
CA ALA A 335 0.82 -12.02 -10.24
C ALA A 335 0.39 -13.36 -9.60
N ILE A 336 -0.43 -13.33 -8.54
CA ILE A 336 -0.98 -14.55 -7.93
C ILE A 336 -1.90 -15.28 -8.92
N ALA A 337 -2.77 -14.55 -9.61
CA ALA A 337 -3.70 -15.11 -10.59
C ALA A 337 -2.97 -15.68 -11.83
N ALA A 338 -1.85 -15.09 -12.24
CA ALA A 338 -1.05 -15.54 -13.38
C ALA A 338 -0.02 -16.62 -13.03
N ARG A 339 0.15 -16.95 -11.74
CA ARG A 339 1.19 -17.86 -11.26
C ARG A 339 0.96 -19.29 -11.70
N SER A 340 1.94 -19.85 -12.38
CA SER A 340 1.94 -21.26 -12.79
C SER A 340 2.25 -22.21 -11.63
N SER A 341 1.81 -23.46 -11.74
CA SER A 341 2.13 -24.49 -10.72
C SER A 341 3.65 -24.65 -10.55
N GLY A 342 4.11 -24.63 -9.30
CA GLY A 342 5.52 -24.74 -8.95
C GLY A 342 6.33 -23.42 -9.08
N GLN A 343 5.73 -22.34 -9.57
CA GLN A 343 6.36 -21.02 -9.65
C GLN A 343 6.23 -20.27 -8.31
N THR A 344 7.30 -19.64 -7.83
CA THR A 344 7.22 -18.72 -6.69
C THR A 344 6.51 -17.42 -7.10
N LEU A 345 5.94 -16.69 -6.13
CA LEU A 345 5.30 -15.41 -6.44
C LEU A 345 6.31 -14.37 -6.96
N LYS A 346 7.54 -14.34 -6.43
CA LYS A 346 8.64 -13.53 -6.99
C LYS A 346 8.85 -13.82 -8.48
N GLN A 347 8.93 -15.09 -8.86
CA GLN A 347 9.10 -15.47 -10.26
C GLN A 347 7.91 -15.04 -11.12
N ALA A 348 6.68 -15.11 -10.59
CA ALA A 348 5.48 -14.66 -11.28
C ALA A 348 5.47 -13.13 -11.47
N LEU A 349 5.84 -12.36 -10.45
CA LEU A 349 5.99 -10.90 -10.52
C LEU A 349 7.00 -10.49 -11.61
N LEU A 350 8.18 -11.08 -11.59
CA LEU A 350 9.25 -10.80 -12.55
C LEU A 350 8.89 -11.24 -13.98
N ALA A 351 8.23 -12.38 -14.14
CA ALA A 351 7.79 -12.87 -15.44
C ALA A 351 6.68 -12.02 -16.07
N HIS A 352 5.79 -11.45 -15.24
CA HIS A 352 4.76 -10.51 -15.69
C HIS A 352 5.38 -9.18 -16.12
N GLY A 353 6.25 -8.60 -15.31
CA GLY A 353 7.11 -7.45 -15.58
C GLY A 353 6.38 -6.12 -15.80
N ARG A 354 5.22 -6.10 -16.48
CA ARG A 354 4.43 -4.89 -16.78
C ARG A 354 2.99 -5.05 -16.35
N PHE A 355 2.54 -4.25 -15.41
CA PHE A 355 1.20 -4.27 -14.81
C PHE A 355 0.37 -3.05 -15.20
N ALA A 356 -0.94 -3.22 -15.19
CA ALA A 356 -1.86 -2.11 -15.37
C ALA A 356 -1.97 -1.31 -14.05
N GLY A 357 -1.49 -0.07 -14.05
CA GLY A 357 -1.77 0.86 -12.96
C GLY A 357 -3.02 1.69 -13.25
N ALA A 358 -3.61 2.28 -12.24
CA ALA A 358 -4.83 3.09 -12.41
C ALA A 358 -4.60 4.35 -13.25
N GLN A 359 -3.41 4.97 -13.22
CA GLN A 359 -3.08 6.11 -14.08
C GLN A 359 -2.20 5.74 -15.27
N SER A 360 -1.16 4.98 -15.02
CA SER A 360 -0.16 4.61 -16.00
C SER A 360 0.34 3.18 -15.73
N PRO A 361 0.86 2.48 -16.74
CA PRO A 361 1.49 1.18 -16.53
C PRO A 361 2.61 1.24 -15.50
N ILE A 362 2.83 0.12 -14.83
CA ILE A 362 3.91 -0.09 -13.86
C ILE A 362 4.85 -1.12 -14.47
N ASP A 363 6.01 -0.67 -14.90
CA ASP A 363 7.06 -1.54 -15.43
C ASP A 363 8.00 -1.92 -14.29
N ILE A 364 8.05 -3.20 -13.94
CA ILE A 364 8.92 -3.75 -12.88
C ILE A 364 10.11 -4.44 -13.56
N ASP A 365 11.32 -4.06 -13.18
CA ASP A 365 12.55 -4.65 -13.72
C ASP A 365 12.93 -5.97 -13.03
N GLY A 366 14.07 -6.55 -13.44
CA GLY A 366 14.55 -7.83 -12.93
C GLY A 366 14.91 -7.85 -11.44
N ASN A 367 14.98 -6.69 -10.80
CA ASN A 367 15.28 -6.54 -9.37
C ASN A 367 14.06 -6.10 -8.53
N GLY A 368 12.89 -5.97 -9.13
CA GLY A 368 11.68 -5.51 -8.42
C GLY A 368 11.50 -3.99 -8.40
N ASP A 369 12.36 -3.23 -9.07
CA ASP A 369 12.26 -1.78 -9.14
C ASP A 369 11.28 -1.31 -10.21
N ALA A 370 10.43 -0.34 -9.86
CA ALA A 370 9.47 0.21 -10.80
C ALA A 370 10.04 1.38 -11.60
N ARG A 371 9.62 1.47 -12.88
CA ARG A 371 9.72 2.68 -13.70
C ARG A 371 8.33 3.29 -13.80
N ARG A 372 8.21 4.51 -13.33
CA ARG A 372 6.94 5.25 -13.34
C ARG A 372 7.21 6.75 -13.37
N ASP A 373 6.34 7.50 -14.02
CA ASP A 373 6.44 8.96 -14.05
C ASP A 373 6.14 9.57 -12.68
N THR A 374 6.78 10.71 -12.45
CA THR A 374 6.54 11.58 -11.30
C THR A 374 6.19 12.97 -11.77
N PHE A 375 5.51 13.72 -10.92
CA PHE A 375 4.90 14.99 -11.24
C PHE A 375 5.34 16.05 -10.22
N LEU A 376 5.19 17.31 -10.60
CA LEU A 376 5.29 18.44 -9.67
C LEU A 376 3.94 19.15 -9.62
N SER A 377 3.53 19.50 -8.42
CA SER A 377 2.34 20.33 -8.17
C SER A 377 2.71 21.52 -7.32
N ALA A 378 1.95 22.59 -7.42
CA ALA A 378 1.94 23.65 -6.41
C ALA A 378 0.60 23.64 -5.67
N ILE A 379 0.60 24.07 -4.42
CA ILE A 379 -0.65 24.25 -3.67
C ILE A 379 -1.22 25.63 -4.04
N HIS A 380 -2.42 25.64 -4.64
CA HIS A 380 -3.16 26.86 -4.99
C HIS A 380 -4.63 26.70 -4.63
N ASP A 381 -5.18 27.71 -3.95
CA ASP A 381 -6.56 27.72 -3.45
C ASP A 381 -6.88 26.47 -2.62
N GLY A 382 -5.93 26.05 -1.77
CA GLY A 382 -6.06 24.89 -0.92
C GLY A 382 -6.15 23.56 -1.67
N ARG A 383 -5.54 23.44 -2.86
CA ARG A 383 -5.52 22.21 -3.68
C ARG A 383 -4.16 22.04 -4.35
N PHE A 384 -3.79 20.79 -4.55
CA PHE A 384 -2.67 20.48 -5.42
C PHE A 384 -3.05 20.74 -6.89
N LYS A 385 -2.28 21.58 -7.58
CA LYS A 385 -2.41 21.89 -8.99
C LYS A 385 -1.17 21.45 -9.73
N SER A 386 -1.31 20.66 -10.80
CA SER A 386 -0.18 20.21 -11.61
C SER A 386 0.56 21.41 -12.21
N LEU A 387 1.89 21.36 -12.17
CA LEU A 387 2.74 22.37 -12.80
C LEU A 387 3.09 21.97 -14.23
N TYR A 388 3.32 20.67 -14.47
CA TYR A 388 3.56 20.02 -15.78
C TYR A 388 3.74 18.52 -15.61
#